data_5ddea6062bd6e65deff48a6256d3df6d
#
_entry.id   5ddea6062bd6e65deff48a6256d3df6d
#
_cell.length_a   1.000
_cell.length_b   1.000
_cell.length_c   1.000
_cell.angle_alpha   90.00
_cell.angle_beta   90.00
_cell.angle_gamma   90.00
#
_symmetry.space_group_name_H-M   'P 1'
#
loop_
_entity.id
_entity.type
_entity.pdbx_description
1 polymer ?
#
loop_
_entity_poly.entity_id
_entity_poly.type
_entity_poly.pdbx_seq_one_letter_code
_entity_poly.pdbx_strand_id
1 'polypeptide(L)'
;MHSFLIESALLTHGLVSISNEEMLRRWPQELDNIAWVDAGRVVIGSMAEFLPFRDRASELCRISYDRLSAAQEEGLSGALTASGTMAVCQQMGLPLAVTCGMGGIGEIHSEALCPDLPALRDIPVALLSTSPKDMLDIPATIQWLTDSGVQILGIGEGRCTGYLFQSADVPLSGAWNRETLLQEHSRLLLLHPIPAHKRVGDLALLAHGIAAGKQAEAEGREYH
;
A
#
# COMPACT_ATOMS: atom_id res chain seq x y z
N MET A 1 -11.30 -7.35 18.73
CA MET A 1 -11.93 -6.46 17.72
C MET A 1 -10.78 -5.73 17.04
N HIS A 2 -10.62 -5.87 15.73
CA HIS A 2 -9.56 -5.21 14.99
C HIS A 2 -9.76 -3.69 15.01
N SER A 3 -8.68 -2.92 15.04
CA SER A 3 -8.69 -1.45 14.93
C SER A 3 -8.12 -0.96 13.61
N PHE A 4 -7.51 -1.86 12.83
CA PHE A 4 -6.93 -1.60 11.52
C PHE A 4 -6.81 -2.90 10.72
N LEU A 5 -6.60 -2.79 9.39
CA LEU A 5 -6.27 -3.92 8.52
C LEU A 5 -4.96 -3.68 7.78
N ILE A 6 -4.29 -4.77 7.44
CA ILE A 6 -3.02 -4.78 6.71
C ILE A 6 -3.25 -5.28 5.29
N GLU A 7 -2.70 -4.56 4.31
CA GLU A 7 -2.69 -4.92 2.90
C GLU A 7 -2.04 -6.28 2.65
N SER A 8 -2.62 -7.07 1.73
CA SER A 8 -2.09 -8.37 1.33
C SER A 8 -1.38 -8.39 -0.03
N ALA A 9 -1.57 -7.40 -0.90
CA ALA A 9 -1.00 -7.43 -2.25
C ALA A 9 0.53 -7.46 -2.26
N LEU A 10 1.20 -6.67 -1.39
CA LEU A 10 2.65 -6.74 -1.24
C LEU A 10 3.11 -8.10 -0.75
N LEU A 11 2.42 -8.67 0.23
CA LEU A 11 2.75 -9.97 0.83
C LEU A 11 2.60 -11.12 -0.19
N THR A 12 1.63 -11.01 -1.11
CA THR A 12 1.33 -12.02 -2.13
C THR A 12 2.24 -11.89 -3.35
N HIS A 13 2.30 -10.68 -3.94
CA HIS A 13 2.92 -10.46 -5.26
C HIS A 13 4.27 -9.73 -5.20
N GLY A 14 4.54 -8.97 -4.13
CA GLY A 14 5.73 -8.12 -4.05
C GLY A 14 6.91 -8.74 -3.33
N LEU A 15 6.70 -9.72 -2.44
CA LEU A 15 7.75 -10.34 -1.63
C LEU A 15 8.04 -11.79 -2.07
N VAL A 16 8.07 -12.03 -3.37
CA VAL A 16 8.23 -13.38 -3.95
C VAL A 16 9.56 -14.05 -3.60
N SER A 17 10.61 -13.27 -3.31
CA SER A 17 11.93 -13.78 -2.91
C SER A 17 12.01 -14.21 -1.45
N ILE A 18 11.00 -13.90 -0.63
CA ILE A 18 10.95 -14.26 0.79
C ILE A 18 10.11 -15.52 0.95
N SER A 19 10.72 -16.58 1.55
CA SER A 19 9.99 -17.83 1.80
C SER A 19 8.90 -17.65 2.85
N ASN A 20 7.89 -18.52 2.83
CA ASN A 20 6.82 -18.54 3.83
C ASN A 20 7.36 -18.72 5.26
N GLU A 21 8.36 -19.58 5.43
CA GLU A 21 9.00 -19.81 6.72
C GLU A 21 9.65 -18.51 7.24
N GLU A 22 10.40 -17.82 6.39
CA GLU A 22 11.06 -16.56 6.75
C GLU A 22 10.04 -15.46 7.03
N MET A 23 8.94 -15.40 6.27
CA MET A 23 7.85 -14.44 6.49
C MET A 23 7.19 -14.71 7.84
N LEU A 24 6.84 -15.95 8.14
CA LEU A 24 6.24 -16.33 9.42
C LEU A 24 7.18 -16.03 10.61
N ARG A 25 8.48 -16.31 10.44
CA ARG A 25 9.49 -16.05 11.48
C ARG A 25 9.67 -14.57 11.81
N ARG A 26 9.53 -13.69 10.80
CA ARG A 26 9.71 -12.22 10.95
C ARG A 26 8.43 -11.49 11.32
N TRP A 27 7.28 -12.10 11.08
CA TRP A 27 5.99 -11.44 11.34
C TRP A 27 5.71 -11.37 12.85
N PRO A 28 5.25 -10.21 13.35
CA PRO A 28 4.80 -10.11 14.74
C PRO A 28 3.63 -11.07 14.98
N GLN A 29 3.81 -12.02 15.91
CA GLN A 29 2.84 -13.10 16.13
C GLN A 29 1.49 -12.64 16.67
N GLU A 30 1.46 -11.46 17.30
CA GLU A 30 0.26 -10.83 17.83
C GLU A 30 -0.61 -10.16 16.76
N LEU A 31 -0.13 -10.04 15.52
CA LEU A 31 -0.89 -9.41 14.43
C LEU A 31 -1.70 -10.44 13.65
N ASP A 32 -3.01 -10.29 13.72
CA ASP A 32 -4.05 -11.07 13.03
C ASP A 32 -4.92 -10.21 12.10
N ASN A 33 -4.33 -9.15 11.55
CA ASN A 33 -5.04 -8.09 10.83
C ASN A 33 -4.82 -8.11 9.32
N ILE A 34 -4.20 -9.15 8.74
CA ILE A 34 -4.01 -9.26 7.29
C ILE A 34 -5.38 -9.50 6.65
N ALA A 35 -5.72 -8.70 5.63
CA ALA A 35 -6.99 -8.81 4.93
C ALA A 35 -6.79 -9.24 3.47
N TRP A 36 -7.59 -10.21 3.00
CA TRP A 36 -7.64 -10.67 1.62
C TRP A 36 -9.06 -11.06 1.23
N VAL A 37 -9.28 -11.36 -0.04
CA VAL A 37 -10.55 -11.89 -0.52
C VAL A 37 -10.35 -13.33 -0.98
N ASP A 38 -11.13 -14.26 -0.48
CA ASP A 38 -11.13 -15.66 -0.94
C ASP A 38 -12.54 -16.11 -1.29
N ALA A 39 -12.74 -16.58 -2.53
CA ALA A 39 -14.04 -16.95 -3.08
C ALA A 39 -15.12 -15.87 -2.84
N GLY A 40 -14.80 -14.61 -3.10
CA GLY A 40 -15.70 -13.46 -2.93
C GLY A 40 -15.90 -13.00 -1.47
N ARG A 41 -15.26 -13.64 -0.50
CA ARG A 41 -15.42 -13.30 0.91
C ARG A 41 -14.18 -12.61 1.45
N VAL A 42 -14.39 -11.52 2.17
CA VAL A 42 -13.31 -10.90 2.94
C VAL A 42 -12.91 -11.83 4.08
N VAL A 43 -11.63 -12.16 4.14
CA VAL A 43 -11.00 -12.94 5.21
C VAL A 43 -9.99 -12.04 5.91
N ILE A 44 -9.95 -12.13 7.23
CA ILE A 44 -8.97 -11.43 8.06
C ILE A 44 -8.33 -12.47 8.96
N GLY A 45 -7.00 -12.44 9.05
CA GLY A 45 -6.30 -13.43 9.85
C GLY A 45 -4.84 -13.10 10.12
N SER A 46 -4.21 -14.03 10.80
CA SER A 46 -2.79 -14.05 11.10
C SER A 46 -1.95 -14.40 9.87
N MET A 47 -0.64 -14.22 9.95
CA MET A 47 0.28 -14.67 8.91
C MET A 47 0.15 -16.18 8.64
N ALA A 48 0.01 -17.00 9.67
CA ALA A 48 -0.11 -18.45 9.51
C ALA A 48 -1.37 -18.85 8.71
N GLU A 49 -2.48 -18.15 8.90
CA GLU A 49 -3.73 -18.36 8.15
C GLU A 49 -3.65 -17.81 6.72
N PHE A 50 -2.85 -16.76 6.50
CA PHE A 50 -2.66 -16.15 5.19
C PHE A 50 -1.73 -16.95 4.27
N LEU A 51 -0.72 -17.65 4.78
CA LEU A 51 0.29 -18.34 3.97
C LEU A 51 -0.28 -19.35 2.95
N PRO A 52 -1.29 -20.18 3.27
CA PRO A 52 -1.91 -21.07 2.27
C PRO A 52 -2.57 -20.31 1.12
N PHE A 53 -3.10 -19.11 1.37
CA PHE A 53 -3.62 -18.23 0.32
C PHE A 53 -2.47 -17.68 -0.55
N ARG A 54 -1.39 -17.23 0.06
CA ARG A 54 -0.18 -16.74 -0.63
C ARG A 54 0.43 -17.80 -1.56
N ASP A 55 0.39 -19.08 -1.21
CA ASP A 55 0.91 -20.17 -2.05
C ASP A 55 0.23 -20.25 -3.41
N ARG A 56 -0.97 -19.67 -3.54
CA ARG A 56 -1.74 -19.56 -4.79
C ARG A 56 -1.49 -18.25 -5.52
N ALA A 57 -0.43 -17.50 -5.25
CA ALA A 57 -0.20 -16.15 -5.75
C ALA A 57 -0.34 -15.99 -7.27
N SER A 58 0.06 -17.00 -8.05
CA SER A 58 -0.08 -17.00 -9.52
C SER A 58 -1.53 -17.07 -10.03
N GLU A 59 -2.48 -17.46 -9.19
CA GLU A 59 -3.91 -17.57 -9.51
C GLU A 59 -4.70 -16.35 -8.99
N LEU A 60 -4.09 -15.51 -8.18
CA LEU A 60 -4.75 -14.44 -7.45
C LEU A 60 -4.62 -13.11 -8.20
N CYS A 61 -5.72 -12.37 -8.30
CA CYS A 61 -5.69 -11.01 -8.82
C CYS A 61 -5.40 -9.99 -7.70
N ARG A 62 -5.08 -8.74 -8.10
CA ARG A 62 -5.06 -7.60 -7.18
C ARG A 62 -6.44 -6.95 -7.16
N ILE A 63 -6.95 -6.70 -5.97
CA ILE A 63 -8.28 -6.10 -5.76
C ILE A 63 -8.10 -4.72 -5.15
N SER A 64 -8.39 -3.69 -5.96
CA SER A 64 -8.48 -2.30 -5.57
C SER A 64 -9.90 -1.93 -5.11
N TYR A 65 -10.07 -0.73 -4.57
CA TYR A 65 -11.37 -0.29 -4.02
C TYR A 65 -12.51 -0.34 -5.04
N ASP A 66 -12.24 0.02 -6.29
CA ASP A 66 -13.19 0.05 -7.41
C ASP A 66 -13.56 -1.34 -7.92
N ARG A 67 -12.75 -2.37 -7.61
CA ARG A 67 -12.98 -3.77 -8.01
C ARG A 67 -13.54 -4.64 -6.88
N LEU A 68 -13.57 -4.16 -5.65
CA LEU A 68 -13.93 -4.97 -4.49
C LEU A 68 -15.34 -5.55 -4.60
N SER A 69 -16.34 -4.73 -4.95
CA SER A 69 -17.73 -5.20 -5.07
C SER A 69 -17.89 -6.26 -6.15
N ALA A 70 -17.30 -6.03 -7.34
CA ALA A 70 -17.33 -7.00 -8.42
C ALA A 70 -16.64 -8.32 -8.02
N ALA A 71 -15.48 -8.24 -7.36
CA ALA A 71 -14.77 -9.43 -6.88
C ALA A 71 -15.60 -10.24 -5.86
N GLN A 72 -16.34 -9.56 -5.00
CA GLN A 72 -17.25 -10.21 -4.04
C GLN A 72 -18.44 -10.89 -4.74
N GLU A 73 -19.07 -10.21 -5.71
CA GLU A 73 -20.23 -10.73 -6.46
C GLU A 73 -19.86 -11.90 -7.38
N GLU A 74 -18.69 -11.85 -8.02
CA GLU A 74 -18.19 -12.85 -8.93
C GLU A 74 -17.52 -14.04 -8.23
N GLY A 75 -17.36 -13.99 -6.91
CA GLY A 75 -16.70 -15.03 -6.12
C GLY A 75 -15.20 -15.15 -6.39
N LEU A 76 -14.53 -14.04 -6.74
CA LEU A 76 -13.10 -14.03 -7.05
C LEU A 76 -12.25 -14.17 -5.77
N SER A 77 -11.03 -14.67 -5.97
CA SER A 77 -9.99 -14.66 -4.94
C SER A 77 -8.88 -13.71 -5.36
N GLY A 78 -8.42 -12.88 -4.43
CA GLY A 78 -7.38 -11.90 -4.74
C GLY A 78 -6.84 -11.18 -3.51
N ALA A 79 -5.64 -10.64 -3.68
CA ALA A 79 -4.96 -9.86 -2.68
C ALA A 79 -5.43 -8.39 -2.73
N LEU A 80 -5.77 -7.83 -1.56
CA LEU A 80 -6.17 -6.44 -1.44
C LEU A 80 -4.98 -5.51 -1.62
N THR A 81 -5.12 -4.49 -2.47
CA THR A 81 -4.19 -3.35 -2.53
C THR A 81 -4.44 -2.39 -1.35
N ALA A 82 -3.66 -1.32 -1.23
CA ALA A 82 -3.90 -0.31 -0.20
C ALA A 82 -5.33 0.24 -0.29
N SER A 83 -5.79 0.61 -1.49
CA SER A 83 -7.17 1.11 -1.70
C SER A 83 -8.23 0.03 -1.44
N GLY A 84 -7.99 -1.22 -1.84
CA GLY A 84 -8.87 -2.34 -1.54
C GLY A 84 -9.00 -2.58 -0.03
N THR A 85 -7.89 -2.48 0.70
CA THR A 85 -7.88 -2.58 2.17
C THR A 85 -8.64 -1.43 2.82
N MET A 86 -8.51 -0.19 2.31
CA MET A 86 -9.29 0.95 2.76
C MET A 86 -10.80 0.73 2.57
N ALA A 87 -11.20 0.18 1.42
CA ALA A 87 -12.61 -0.13 1.15
C ALA A 87 -13.17 -1.18 2.11
N VAL A 88 -12.41 -2.22 2.43
CA VAL A 88 -12.80 -3.21 3.45
C VAL A 88 -12.87 -2.56 4.84
N CYS A 89 -11.92 -1.71 5.21
CA CYS A 89 -11.98 -0.95 6.46
C CYS A 89 -13.28 -0.12 6.55
N GLN A 90 -13.65 0.56 5.45
CA GLN A 90 -14.90 1.32 5.39
C GLN A 90 -16.13 0.43 5.59
N GLN A 91 -16.21 -0.72 4.90
CA GLN A 91 -17.31 -1.68 5.08
C GLN A 91 -17.46 -2.16 6.53
N MET A 92 -16.34 -2.26 7.24
CA MET A 92 -16.28 -2.75 8.64
C MET A 92 -16.34 -1.65 9.70
N GLY A 93 -16.35 -0.37 9.30
CA GLY A 93 -16.28 0.76 10.23
C GLY A 93 -14.93 0.89 10.94
N LEU A 94 -13.85 0.46 10.32
CA LEU A 94 -12.49 0.56 10.86
C LEU A 94 -11.81 1.86 10.39
N PRO A 95 -11.09 2.57 11.25
CA PRO A 95 -10.55 3.89 10.94
C PRO A 95 -9.25 3.88 10.15
N LEU A 96 -8.55 2.73 10.03
CA LEU A 96 -7.17 2.69 9.54
C LEU A 96 -6.91 1.47 8.66
N ALA A 97 -6.32 1.70 7.49
CA ALA A 97 -5.66 0.71 6.65
C ALA A 97 -4.13 0.90 6.72
N VAL A 98 -3.38 -0.18 6.61
CA VAL A 98 -1.90 -0.18 6.68
C VAL A 98 -1.34 -0.84 5.43
N THR A 99 -0.42 -0.13 4.78
CA THR A 99 0.38 -0.64 3.65
C THR A 99 1.86 -0.34 3.88
N CYS A 100 2.73 -0.97 3.11
CA CYS A 100 4.15 -0.62 3.10
C CYS A 100 4.41 0.54 2.13
N GLY A 101 4.34 0.31 0.82
CA GLY A 101 4.49 1.33 -0.20
C GLY A 101 3.19 1.49 -0.99
N MET A 102 2.64 2.70 -1.00
CA MET A 102 1.42 2.98 -1.76
C MET A 102 1.70 3.28 -3.23
N GLY A 103 0.66 3.22 -4.04
CA GLY A 103 0.66 3.73 -5.40
C GLY A 103 0.73 5.26 -5.49
N GLY A 104 0.71 5.78 -6.70
CA GLY A 104 0.84 7.21 -6.93
C GLY A 104 0.63 7.55 -8.41
N ILE A 105 1.28 8.61 -8.87
CA ILE A 105 1.34 9.03 -10.26
C ILE A 105 2.62 8.48 -10.87
N GLY A 106 2.51 7.74 -11.98
CA GLY A 106 3.63 7.17 -12.71
C GLY A 106 3.67 7.62 -14.16
N GLU A 107 4.79 7.36 -14.81
CA GLU A 107 4.98 7.69 -16.24
C GLU A 107 4.35 6.67 -17.19
N ILE A 108 4.07 5.46 -16.71
CA ILE A 108 3.45 4.40 -17.51
C ILE A 108 1.93 4.49 -17.44
N HIS A 109 1.27 4.08 -18.51
CA HIS A 109 -0.18 4.25 -18.65
C HIS A 109 -0.97 3.56 -17.53
N SER A 110 -0.55 2.37 -17.11
CA SER A 110 -1.17 1.62 -16.01
C SER A 110 -1.04 2.31 -14.63
N GLU A 111 -0.13 3.27 -14.50
CA GLU A 111 0.15 4.01 -13.26
C GLU A 111 -0.12 5.51 -13.39
N ALA A 112 -0.73 5.97 -14.49
CA ALA A 112 -1.02 7.40 -14.70
C ALA A 112 -1.79 8.01 -13.52
N LEU A 113 -2.67 7.24 -12.89
CA LEU A 113 -3.31 7.56 -11.62
C LEU A 113 -3.68 6.26 -10.89
N CYS A 114 -2.89 5.87 -9.91
CA CYS A 114 -3.17 4.66 -9.13
C CYS A 114 -4.47 4.79 -8.32
N PRO A 115 -5.30 3.73 -8.24
CA PRO A 115 -6.54 3.71 -7.44
C PRO A 115 -6.39 4.12 -5.97
N ASP A 116 -5.19 4.05 -5.40
CA ASP A 116 -4.94 4.47 -4.02
C ASP A 116 -5.19 5.97 -3.81
N LEU A 117 -4.96 6.81 -4.84
CA LEU A 117 -5.13 8.24 -4.74
C LEU A 117 -6.63 8.64 -4.66
N PRO A 118 -7.50 8.24 -5.60
CA PRO A 118 -8.92 8.51 -5.44
C PRO A 118 -9.53 7.85 -4.21
N ALA A 119 -9.04 6.67 -3.79
CA ALA A 119 -9.48 6.06 -2.55
C ALA A 119 -9.19 6.95 -1.33
N LEU A 120 -7.98 7.51 -1.22
CA LEU A 120 -7.61 8.46 -0.15
C LEU A 120 -8.47 9.73 -0.16
N ARG A 121 -8.90 10.19 -1.34
CA ARG A 121 -9.80 11.34 -1.47
C ARG A 121 -11.23 11.01 -1.04
N ASP A 122 -11.73 9.82 -1.37
CA ASP A 122 -13.17 9.52 -1.33
C ASP A 122 -13.58 8.64 -0.15
N ILE A 123 -12.67 7.79 0.36
CA ILE A 123 -12.94 6.86 1.45
C ILE A 123 -12.55 7.48 2.80
N PRO A 124 -13.48 7.56 3.79
CA PRO A 124 -13.20 8.15 5.10
C PRO A 124 -12.43 7.18 6.03
N VAL A 125 -11.31 6.67 5.54
CA VAL A 125 -10.39 5.76 6.26
C VAL A 125 -8.98 6.33 6.11
N ALA A 126 -8.25 6.42 7.21
CA ALA A 126 -6.84 6.81 7.16
C ALA A 126 -5.99 5.69 6.55
N LEU A 127 -4.93 6.06 5.84
CA LEU A 127 -3.93 5.13 5.34
C LEU A 127 -2.59 5.41 6.04
N LEU A 128 -2.01 4.39 6.66
CA LEU A 128 -0.62 4.39 7.10
C LEU A 128 0.24 3.73 6.03
N SER A 129 1.21 4.46 5.51
CA SER A 129 2.15 3.98 4.50
C SER A 129 3.57 4.42 4.84
N THR A 130 4.55 3.77 4.25
CA THR A 130 5.94 4.24 4.31
C THR A 130 6.14 5.45 3.40
N SER A 131 5.70 5.37 2.15
CA SER A 131 5.80 6.39 1.10
C SER A 131 5.04 5.94 -0.16
N PRO A 132 4.76 6.81 -1.13
CA PRO A 132 4.64 6.37 -2.51
C PRO A 132 5.90 5.63 -2.95
N LYS A 133 5.78 4.62 -3.83
CA LYS A 133 6.92 3.81 -4.29
C LYS A 133 7.92 4.66 -5.10
N ASP A 134 9.21 4.34 -5.01
CA ASP A 134 10.30 5.15 -5.60
C ASP A 134 10.28 5.27 -7.12
N MET A 135 9.59 4.37 -7.85
CA MET A 135 9.44 4.46 -9.30
C MET A 135 8.38 5.48 -9.74
N LEU A 136 7.62 6.04 -8.81
CA LEU A 136 6.55 7.00 -9.07
C LEU A 136 7.04 8.44 -8.95
N ASP A 137 6.30 9.38 -9.54
CA ASP A 137 6.50 10.82 -9.31
C ASP A 137 5.97 11.19 -7.93
N ILE A 138 6.84 11.07 -6.92
CA ILE A 138 6.50 11.34 -5.53
C ILE A 138 6.04 12.80 -5.33
N PRO A 139 6.73 13.83 -5.87
CA PRO A 139 6.27 15.21 -5.80
C PRO A 139 4.86 15.40 -6.38
N ALA A 140 4.60 14.91 -7.60
CA ALA A 140 3.28 15.01 -8.22
C ALA A 140 2.21 14.26 -7.43
N THR A 141 2.54 13.09 -6.88
CA THR A 141 1.65 12.30 -6.02
C THR A 141 1.23 13.07 -4.77
N ILE A 142 2.20 13.64 -4.04
CA ILE A 142 1.94 14.45 -2.83
C ILE A 142 1.13 15.70 -3.18
N GLN A 143 1.46 16.38 -4.29
CA GLN A 143 0.74 17.55 -4.74
C GLN A 143 -0.71 17.23 -5.08
N TRP A 144 -0.96 16.16 -5.85
CA TRP A 144 -2.31 15.73 -6.23
C TRP A 144 -3.18 15.42 -5.01
N LEU A 145 -2.63 14.70 -4.03
CA LEU A 145 -3.34 14.38 -2.78
C LEU A 145 -3.67 15.65 -1.99
N THR A 146 -2.72 16.58 -1.88
CA THR A 146 -2.91 17.85 -1.20
C THR A 146 -4.00 18.69 -1.87
N ASP A 147 -3.97 18.81 -3.19
CA ASP A 147 -4.97 19.54 -3.98
C ASP A 147 -6.36 18.90 -3.91
N SER A 148 -6.39 17.59 -3.67
CA SER A 148 -7.62 16.81 -3.45
C SER A 148 -8.16 16.91 -2.01
N GLY A 149 -7.51 17.68 -1.14
CA GLY A 149 -7.94 17.89 0.26
C GLY A 149 -7.55 16.73 1.19
N VAL A 150 -6.59 15.89 0.81
CA VAL A 150 -6.02 14.85 1.69
C VAL A 150 -4.97 15.49 2.58
N GLN A 151 -5.11 15.33 3.89
CA GLN A 151 -4.08 15.74 4.85
C GLN A 151 -2.95 14.70 4.84
N ILE A 152 -1.70 15.15 4.69
CA ILE A 152 -0.54 14.27 4.66
C ILE A 152 0.38 14.63 5.81
N LEU A 153 0.53 13.72 6.77
CA LEU A 153 1.34 13.93 7.96
C LEU A 153 2.46 12.89 8.06
N GLY A 154 3.64 13.34 8.44
CA GLY A 154 4.77 12.45 8.66
C GLY A 154 4.88 12.00 10.13
N ILE A 155 5.11 10.72 10.36
CA ILE A 155 5.42 10.20 11.70
C ILE A 155 6.90 10.45 11.98
N GLY A 156 7.17 11.40 12.88
CA GLY A 156 8.52 11.82 13.26
C GLY A 156 9.07 12.99 12.44
N GLU A 157 8.88 13.01 11.13
CA GLU A 157 9.40 14.04 10.23
C GLU A 157 8.29 14.61 9.34
N GLY A 158 8.30 15.91 9.11
CA GLY A 158 7.33 16.62 8.24
C GLY A 158 7.73 16.56 6.75
N ARG A 159 8.40 15.51 6.30
CA ARG A 159 8.90 15.36 4.92
C ARG A 159 8.75 13.94 4.42
N CYS A 160 8.45 13.80 3.11
CA CYS A 160 8.51 12.53 2.40
C CYS A 160 9.86 12.40 1.70
N THR A 161 10.62 11.38 2.06
CA THR A 161 12.01 11.21 1.57
C THR A 161 12.18 9.99 0.66
N GLY A 162 11.08 9.35 0.24
CA GLY A 162 11.07 8.17 -0.60
C GLY A 162 10.75 6.88 0.16
N TYR A 163 10.71 5.77 -0.55
CA TYR A 163 10.32 4.45 -0.07
C TYR A 163 11.53 3.61 0.39
N LEU A 164 12.05 2.75 -0.49
CA LEU A 164 13.23 1.93 -0.22
C LEU A 164 14.55 2.70 -0.47
N PHE A 165 14.50 3.71 -1.32
CA PHE A 165 15.60 4.61 -1.62
C PHE A 165 15.32 5.99 -1.02
N GLN A 166 16.37 6.80 -0.88
CA GLN A 166 16.21 8.21 -0.55
C GLN A 166 16.06 9.00 -1.86
N SER A 167 14.92 8.82 -2.52
CA SER A 167 14.64 9.27 -3.89
C SER A 167 13.95 10.64 -3.97
N ALA A 168 13.47 11.18 -2.83
CA ALA A 168 12.69 12.42 -2.79
C ALA A 168 13.05 13.25 -1.54
N ASP A 169 12.59 14.51 -1.55
CA ASP A 169 12.61 15.41 -0.40
C ASP A 169 11.45 16.42 -0.52
N VAL A 170 10.25 15.97 -0.20
CA VAL A 170 9.00 16.74 -0.37
C VAL A 170 8.43 17.13 0.99
N PRO A 171 8.14 18.43 1.25
CA PRO A 171 7.48 18.84 2.47
C PRO A 171 6.05 18.29 2.54
N LEU A 172 5.63 17.91 3.74
CA LEU A 172 4.28 17.45 4.04
C LEU A 172 3.47 18.55 4.74
N SER A 173 2.19 18.31 4.97
CA SER A 173 1.31 19.24 5.73
C SER A 173 1.76 19.44 7.17
N GLY A 174 2.57 18.54 7.70
CA GLY A 174 3.15 18.63 9.05
C GLY A 174 3.60 17.27 9.59
N ALA A 175 3.95 17.26 10.87
CA ALA A 175 4.21 16.02 11.61
C ALA A 175 2.95 15.59 12.36
N TRP A 176 2.67 14.30 12.38
CA TRP A 176 1.56 13.75 13.15
C TRP A 176 1.87 13.79 14.65
N ASN A 177 0.96 14.39 15.41
CA ASN A 177 0.97 14.30 16.84
C ASN A 177 0.04 13.16 17.28
N ARG A 178 0.45 12.37 18.27
CA ARG A 178 -0.29 11.20 18.75
C ARG A 178 -1.62 11.53 19.46
N GLU A 179 -1.90 12.80 19.69
CA GLU A 179 -3.12 13.26 20.37
C GLU A 179 -4.31 13.35 19.43
N THR A 180 -4.05 13.35 18.11
CA THR A 180 -5.10 13.44 17.11
C THR A 180 -5.74 12.06 16.88
N LEU A 181 -7.01 11.94 17.21
CA LEU A 181 -7.76 10.69 17.00
C LEU A 181 -7.96 10.42 15.51
N LEU A 182 -7.63 9.22 15.06
CA LEU A 182 -7.77 8.82 13.64
C LEU A 182 -9.21 8.95 13.12
N GLN A 183 -10.22 8.85 13.99
CA GLN A 183 -11.64 8.99 13.65
C GLN A 183 -12.03 10.40 13.20
N GLU A 184 -11.27 11.42 13.60
CA GLU A 184 -11.50 12.81 13.20
C GLU A 184 -10.90 13.15 11.82
N HIS A 185 -10.11 12.24 11.26
CA HIS A 185 -9.37 12.43 10.02
C HIS A 185 -9.79 11.45 8.93
N SER A 186 -11.01 11.63 8.39
CA SER A 186 -11.32 11.16 7.05
C SER A 186 -10.44 11.90 6.03
N ARG A 187 -9.77 11.20 5.12
CA ARG A 187 -8.80 11.73 4.15
C ARG A 187 -7.44 12.07 4.76
N LEU A 188 -6.88 11.13 5.49
CA LEU A 188 -5.57 11.24 6.12
C LEU A 188 -4.61 10.20 5.57
N LEU A 189 -3.47 10.66 5.10
CA LEU A 189 -2.30 9.83 4.81
C LEU A 189 -1.25 10.06 5.89
N LEU A 190 -0.88 8.99 6.59
CA LEU A 190 0.23 8.98 7.54
C LEU A 190 1.44 8.34 6.87
N LEU A 191 2.56 9.05 6.79
CA LEU A 191 3.81 8.52 6.25
C LEU A 191 4.78 8.19 7.38
N HIS A 192 5.20 6.92 7.45
CA HIS A 192 6.20 6.44 8.40
C HIS A 192 7.45 5.96 7.65
N PRO A 193 8.44 6.83 7.44
CA PRO A 193 9.58 6.53 6.59
C PRO A 193 10.45 5.40 7.16
N ILE A 194 11.01 4.59 6.28
CA ILE A 194 12.06 3.63 6.66
C ILE A 194 13.27 4.43 7.16
N PRO A 195 13.86 4.06 8.31
CA PRO A 195 15.07 4.71 8.81
C PRO A 195 16.19 4.72 7.76
N ALA A 196 16.90 5.84 7.62
CA ALA A 196 17.91 6.05 6.57
C ALA A 196 18.95 4.91 6.48
N HIS A 197 19.40 4.37 7.63
CA HIS A 197 20.39 3.29 7.68
C HIS A 197 19.86 1.92 7.19
N LYS A 198 18.55 1.80 6.95
CA LYS A 198 17.88 0.60 6.41
C LYS A 198 17.52 0.74 4.94
N ARG A 199 17.74 1.91 4.34
CA ARG A 199 17.44 2.16 2.93
C ARG A 199 18.58 1.77 2.01
N VAL A 200 18.24 1.53 0.75
CA VAL A 200 19.21 1.27 -0.31
C VAL A 200 19.81 2.60 -0.77
N GLY A 201 21.14 2.74 -0.67
CA GLY A 201 21.85 3.98 -1.03
C GLY A 201 22.19 4.12 -2.52
N ASP A 202 22.03 3.07 -3.30
CA ASP A 202 22.43 3.04 -4.71
C ASP A 202 21.28 3.50 -5.63
N LEU A 203 21.26 4.79 -5.97
CA LEU A 203 20.28 5.36 -6.90
C LEU A 203 20.46 4.87 -8.35
N ALA A 204 21.63 4.35 -8.73
CA ALA A 204 21.81 3.75 -10.04
C ALA A 204 21.05 2.42 -10.15
N LEU A 205 20.97 1.67 -9.06
CA LEU A 205 20.12 0.48 -8.96
C LEU A 205 18.63 0.83 -9.13
N LEU A 206 18.17 1.91 -8.52
CA LEU A 206 16.79 2.39 -8.71
C LEU A 206 16.52 2.73 -10.19
N ALA A 207 17.40 3.51 -10.82
CA ALA A 207 17.25 3.89 -12.23
C ALA A 207 17.24 2.66 -13.17
N HIS A 208 18.09 1.66 -12.88
CA HIS A 208 18.10 0.40 -13.62
C HIS A 208 16.80 -0.38 -13.44
N GLY A 209 16.30 -0.47 -12.20
CA GLY A 209 15.03 -1.14 -11.90
C GLY A 209 13.84 -0.49 -12.62
N ILE A 210 13.76 0.85 -12.61
CA ILE A 210 12.73 1.60 -13.34
C ILE A 210 12.78 1.31 -14.84
N ALA A 211 13.99 1.34 -15.45
CA ALA A 211 14.15 1.05 -16.86
C ALA A 211 13.73 -0.38 -17.22
N ALA A 212 14.12 -1.36 -16.39
CA ALA A 212 13.72 -2.75 -16.57
C ALA A 212 12.19 -2.96 -16.44
N GLY A 213 11.55 -2.26 -15.50
CA GLY A 213 10.10 -2.28 -15.34
C GLY A 213 9.38 -1.72 -16.56
N LYS A 214 9.79 -0.54 -17.05
CA LYS A 214 9.22 0.06 -18.27
C LYS A 214 9.37 -0.86 -19.50
N GLN A 215 10.51 -1.53 -19.63
CA GLN A 215 10.69 -2.53 -20.69
C GLN A 215 9.76 -3.73 -20.52
N ALA A 216 9.59 -4.23 -19.30
CA ALA A 216 8.69 -5.34 -19.01
C ALA A 216 7.23 -5.01 -19.40
N GLU A 217 6.75 -3.82 -19.07
CA GLU A 217 5.42 -3.35 -19.46
C GLU A 217 5.28 -3.24 -20.98
N ALA A 218 6.27 -2.68 -21.68
CA ALA A 218 6.26 -2.59 -23.13
C ALA A 218 6.20 -3.97 -23.82
N GLU A 219 6.69 -5.02 -23.15
CA GLU A 219 6.63 -6.41 -23.57
C GLU A 219 5.37 -7.15 -23.08
N GLY A 220 4.43 -6.46 -22.43
CA GLY A 220 3.20 -7.04 -21.90
C GLY A 220 3.42 -7.92 -20.65
N ARG A 221 4.55 -7.76 -19.96
CA ARG A 221 4.84 -8.42 -18.68
C ARG A 221 4.49 -7.49 -17.51
N GLU A 222 4.30 -8.07 -16.34
CA GLU A 222 4.06 -7.26 -15.14
C GLU A 222 5.25 -6.35 -14.80
N TYR A 223 4.94 -5.11 -14.46
CA TYR A 223 5.91 -4.08 -14.10
C TYR A 223 6.46 -4.24 -12.68
N HIS A 224 5.75 -4.91 -11.79
CA HIS A 224 6.06 -5.00 -10.35
C HIS A 224 6.94 -6.17 -9.99
#